data_c79d32b747eb44080fdcea2470a657bb
#
_entry.id   c79d32b747eb44080fdcea2470a657bb
#
_cell.length_a   1.000
_cell.length_b   1.000
_cell.length_c   1.000
_cell.angle_alpha   90.00
_cell.angle_beta   90.00
_cell.angle_gamma   90.00
#
_symmetry.space_group_name_H-M   'P 1'
#
loop_
_entity.id
_entity.type
_entity.pdbx_description
1 polymer ?
#
loop_
_entity_poly.entity_id
_entity_poly.type
_entity_poly.pdbx_seq_one_letter_code
_entity_poly.pdbx_strand_id
1 'polypeptide(L)'
;MTDKLTVLCAGTGSRLEPVLQAALENVPYEMHRITSEQLPQLQNRRVLFALAVDDGGINVPICHLLSALRKNQQCLQGACVAAIIDGTGELYTKQLGRNLIFAANNAGAWLMGKPLLEATGSMQNLTIRARRLGIAPAQAYPILARELVQRLLHFSPHPLQSPKLLMLHASNQTTSNTLVLGNAVCEKLPPSIAVQTLSVRNGTLHDCKGCSYKVCAHFAEQGSCFYGGAMVEDVYPAILSSDILLVLCPNYNDAIGANLMALINRLTSLTVNNLLEGKLLFGIVASGYSGGDLVAEQLLGALCLNKAFALPPRCCLLVTANDPGQAMQAPGIHAQIDALTAQIAALAK
;
A
#
# COMPACT_ATOMS: atom_id res chain seq x y z
N MET A 1 13.37 17.97 4.64
CA MET A 1 11.98 17.93 5.17
C MET A 1 11.90 18.90 6.34
N THR A 2 10.78 19.62 6.47
CA THR A 2 10.56 20.51 7.64
C THR A 2 10.39 19.64 8.89
N ASP A 3 10.96 20.06 10.02
CA ASP A 3 10.94 19.30 11.29
C ASP A 3 9.54 19.17 11.92
N LYS A 4 8.54 19.81 11.35
CA LYS A 4 7.19 19.92 11.91
C LYS A 4 6.21 19.00 11.17
N LEU A 5 5.48 18.17 11.92
CA LEU A 5 4.42 17.30 11.40
C LEU A 5 3.19 18.14 11.00
N THR A 6 2.66 17.95 9.80
CA THR A 6 1.37 18.54 9.38
C THR A 6 0.25 17.54 9.62
N VAL A 7 -0.73 17.92 10.43
CA VAL A 7 -1.90 17.09 10.75
C VAL A 7 -3.12 17.67 10.05
N LEU A 8 -3.75 16.85 9.19
CA LEU A 8 -4.99 17.22 8.49
C LEU A 8 -6.17 16.47 9.12
N CYS A 9 -7.09 17.22 9.72
CA CYS A 9 -8.25 16.66 10.39
C CYS A 9 -9.52 16.82 9.56
N ALA A 10 -10.30 15.73 9.38
CA ALA A 10 -11.61 15.76 8.76
C ALA A 10 -12.63 14.98 9.59
N GLY A 11 -13.82 15.54 9.74
CA GLY A 11 -14.85 15.02 10.62
C GLY A 11 -14.63 15.41 12.08
N THR A 12 -15.63 15.11 12.92
CA THR A 12 -15.62 15.31 14.37
C THR A 12 -15.84 13.99 15.06
N GLY A 13 -14.95 13.58 15.94
CA GLY A 13 -15.06 12.33 16.70
C GLY A 13 -14.51 12.53 18.11
N SER A 14 -15.35 12.31 19.12
CA SER A 14 -14.96 12.48 20.52
C SER A 14 -13.80 11.58 20.94
N ARG A 15 -13.68 10.42 20.31
CA ARG A 15 -12.64 9.41 20.60
C ARG A 15 -11.30 9.71 19.94
N LEU A 16 -11.30 10.28 18.73
CA LEU A 16 -10.08 10.57 17.98
C LEU A 16 -9.24 11.69 18.62
N GLU A 17 -9.89 12.70 19.19
CA GLU A 17 -9.19 13.87 19.75
C GLU A 17 -8.22 13.52 20.89
N PRO A 18 -8.62 12.81 21.96
CA PRO A 18 -7.69 12.39 23.01
C PRO A 18 -6.61 11.42 22.51
N VAL A 19 -6.90 10.58 21.51
CA VAL A 19 -5.91 9.69 20.89
C VAL A 19 -4.84 10.50 20.16
N LEU A 20 -5.24 11.54 19.42
CA LEU A 20 -4.29 12.44 18.75
C LEU A 20 -3.44 13.22 19.75
N GLN A 21 -4.04 13.75 20.83
CA GLN A 21 -3.29 14.42 21.88
C GLN A 21 -2.17 13.52 22.45
N ALA A 22 -2.52 12.27 22.77
CA ALA A 22 -1.56 11.28 23.27
C ALA A 22 -0.49 10.91 22.23
N ALA A 23 -0.86 10.81 20.95
CA ALA A 23 0.07 10.45 19.88
C ALA A 23 1.04 11.58 19.52
N LEU A 24 0.62 12.84 19.69
CA LEU A 24 1.38 14.05 19.34
C LEU A 24 2.11 14.67 20.53
N GLU A 25 2.06 14.04 21.70
CA GLU A 25 2.78 14.48 22.88
C GLU A 25 4.28 14.59 22.57
N ASN A 26 4.88 15.77 22.83
CA ASN A 26 6.26 16.09 22.52
C ASN A 26 6.66 16.07 21.03
N VAL A 27 5.69 16.10 20.12
CA VAL A 27 5.92 16.21 18.68
C VAL A 27 5.58 17.63 18.23
N PRO A 28 6.51 18.38 17.59
CA PRO A 28 6.16 19.64 16.95
C PRO A 28 5.20 19.41 15.78
N TYR A 29 4.01 19.99 15.82
CA TYR A 29 3.03 19.85 14.75
C TYR A 29 2.27 21.14 14.45
N GLU A 30 1.67 21.18 13.27
CA GLU A 30 0.63 22.14 12.91
C GLU A 30 -0.62 21.36 12.50
N MET A 31 -1.79 21.84 12.91
CA MET A 31 -3.07 21.16 12.66
C MET A 31 -3.96 22.04 11.78
N HIS A 32 -4.51 21.42 10.73
CA HIS A 32 -5.46 22.05 9.82
C HIS A 32 -6.75 21.24 9.77
N ARG A 33 -7.89 21.91 9.97
CA ARG A 33 -9.21 21.31 9.77
C ARG A 33 -9.61 21.47 8.30
N ILE A 34 -10.01 20.39 7.67
CA ILE A 34 -10.47 20.39 6.29
C ILE A 34 -11.91 20.87 6.25
N THR A 35 -12.14 21.99 5.56
CA THR A 35 -13.46 22.58 5.38
C THR A 35 -13.82 22.81 3.91
N SER A 36 -12.83 22.69 3.01
CA SER A 36 -12.96 22.85 1.57
C SER A 36 -11.92 22.01 0.84
N GLU A 37 -11.92 22.03 -0.49
CA GLU A 37 -10.87 21.39 -1.31
C GLU A 37 -9.52 22.15 -1.27
N GLN A 38 -9.44 23.30 -0.63
CA GLN A 38 -8.18 24.04 -0.49
C GLN A 38 -7.35 23.43 0.64
N LEU A 39 -6.31 22.70 0.29
CA LEU A 39 -5.36 22.13 1.25
C LEU A 39 -4.18 23.10 1.48
N PRO A 40 -3.55 23.08 2.66
CA PRO A 40 -2.30 23.79 2.89
C PRO A 40 -1.18 23.22 1.99
N GLN A 41 -0.03 23.88 1.97
CA GLN A 41 1.13 23.35 1.27
C GLN A 41 1.64 22.08 1.96
N LEU A 42 1.60 20.95 1.26
CA LEU A 42 1.94 19.61 1.80
C LEU A 42 3.22 19.02 1.19
N GLN A 43 3.76 19.62 0.15
CA GLN A 43 4.93 19.11 -0.57
C GLN A 43 6.15 19.03 0.36
N ASN A 44 6.90 17.93 0.26
CA ASN A 44 8.11 17.66 1.05
C ASN A 44 7.88 17.67 2.57
N ARG A 45 6.66 17.39 3.05
CA ARG A 45 6.31 17.36 4.47
C ARG A 45 6.02 15.94 4.96
N ARG A 46 6.01 15.77 6.28
CA ARG A 46 5.38 14.63 6.94
C ARG A 46 3.94 15.00 7.23
N VAL A 47 3.00 14.18 6.72
CA VAL A 47 1.57 14.46 6.79
C VAL A 47 0.84 13.32 7.48
N LEU A 48 0.12 13.64 8.55
CA LEU A 48 -0.78 12.73 9.23
C LEU A 48 -2.23 13.11 8.90
N PHE A 49 -2.97 12.22 8.25
CA PHE A 49 -4.40 12.34 8.11
C PHE A 49 -5.09 11.77 9.36
N ALA A 50 -5.94 12.59 10.00
CA ALA A 50 -6.69 12.23 11.18
C ALA A 50 -8.19 12.38 10.87
N LEU A 51 -8.85 11.26 10.56
CA LEU A 51 -10.19 11.24 10.00
C LEU A 51 -11.15 10.56 10.97
N ALA A 52 -12.27 11.22 11.25
CA ALA A 52 -13.39 10.64 11.99
C ALA A 52 -14.57 10.42 11.06
N VAL A 53 -15.15 9.23 11.09
CA VAL A 53 -16.34 8.85 10.33
C VAL A 53 -17.44 8.32 11.25
N ASP A 54 -18.65 8.65 10.92
CA ASP A 54 -19.86 8.07 11.52
C ASP A 54 -20.26 6.76 10.81
N ASP A 55 -21.43 6.24 11.13
CA ASP A 55 -21.94 5.00 10.56
C ASP A 55 -22.21 5.08 9.05
N GLY A 56 -22.29 6.28 8.48
CA GLY A 56 -22.36 6.49 7.05
C GLY A 56 -21.03 6.32 6.32
N GLY A 57 -19.90 6.29 7.06
CA GLY A 57 -18.57 6.04 6.52
C GLY A 57 -17.96 7.17 5.69
N ILE A 58 -18.66 8.29 5.52
CA ILE A 58 -18.23 9.45 4.73
C ILE A 58 -18.86 10.74 5.29
N ASN A 59 -18.14 11.84 5.14
CA ASN A 59 -18.64 13.18 5.45
C ASN A 59 -18.09 14.20 4.45
N VAL A 60 -18.66 15.41 4.43
CA VAL A 60 -18.30 16.47 3.49
C VAL A 60 -16.79 16.82 3.55
N PRO A 61 -16.16 17.02 4.72
CA PRO A 61 -14.73 17.26 4.82
C PRO A 61 -13.87 16.15 4.19
N ILE A 62 -14.25 14.87 4.33
CA ILE A 62 -13.56 13.74 3.71
C ILE A 62 -13.73 13.77 2.18
N CYS A 63 -14.92 14.10 1.68
CA CYS A 63 -15.14 14.30 0.24
C CYS A 63 -14.25 15.41 -0.30
N HIS A 64 -14.13 16.54 0.38
CA HIS A 64 -13.22 17.62 0.01
C HIS A 64 -11.77 17.17 -0.05
N LEU A 65 -11.32 16.43 0.97
CA LEU A 65 -9.95 15.88 0.99
C LEU A 65 -9.67 14.97 -0.20
N LEU A 66 -10.51 13.96 -0.42
CA LEU A 66 -10.33 13.01 -1.51
C LEU A 66 -10.41 13.69 -2.89
N SER A 67 -11.33 14.65 -3.06
CA SER A 67 -11.44 15.44 -4.28
C SER A 67 -10.17 16.26 -4.54
N ALA A 68 -9.65 16.95 -3.52
CA ALA A 68 -8.43 17.74 -3.62
C ALA A 68 -7.21 16.89 -4.01
N LEU A 69 -7.03 15.71 -3.36
CA LEU A 69 -5.93 14.79 -3.68
C LEU A 69 -6.02 14.23 -5.10
N ARG A 70 -7.23 13.90 -5.57
CA ARG A 70 -7.46 13.35 -6.91
C ARG A 70 -7.27 14.39 -8.02
N LYS A 71 -7.66 15.65 -7.79
CA LYS A 71 -7.53 16.75 -8.75
C LYS A 71 -6.10 17.27 -8.87
N ASN A 72 -5.33 17.27 -7.77
CA ASN A 72 -3.96 17.79 -7.76
C ASN A 72 -2.95 16.68 -7.49
N GLN A 73 -2.48 16.04 -8.55
CA GLN A 73 -1.53 14.93 -8.49
C GLN A 73 -0.14 15.31 -7.96
N GLN A 74 0.13 16.57 -7.66
CA GLN A 74 1.41 17.05 -7.14
C GLN A 74 1.31 17.63 -5.73
N CYS A 75 0.12 17.68 -5.12
CA CYS A 75 -0.05 18.34 -3.83
C CYS A 75 0.72 17.66 -2.68
N LEU A 76 1.01 16.37 -2.82
CA LEU A 76 1.82 15.59 -1.86
C LEU A 76 3.21 15.21 -2.40
N GLN A 77 3.69 15.88 -3.45
CA GLN A 77 4.99 15.56 -4.04
C GLN A 77 6.11 15.58 -2.97
N GLY A 78 6.80 14.45 -2.81
CA GLY A 78 7.87 14.29 -1.81
C GLY A 78 7.41 14.22 -0.36
N ALA A 79 6.11 14.25 -0.08
CA ALA A 79 5.59 14.08 1.26
C ALA A 79 5.66 12.61 1.70
N CYS A 80 5.83 12.38 3.01
CA CYS A 80 5.64 11.07 3.65
C CYS A 80 4.31 11.08 4.42
N VAL A 81 3.45 10.07 4.21
CA VAL A 81 2.07 10.10 4.66
C VAL A 81 1.73 8.89 5.53
N ALA A 82 0.94 9.13 6.58
CA ALA A 82 0.23 8.12 7.35
C ALA A 82 -1.20 8.60 7.69
N ALA A 83 -2.05 7.68 8.14
CA ALA A 83 -3.43 7.99 8.47
C ALA A 83 -3.90 7.28 9.74
N ILE A 84 -4.70 8.00 10.55
CA ILE A 84 -5.52 7.47 11.63
C ILE A 84 -6.98 7.67 11.23
N ILE A 85 -7.76 6.61 11.21
CA ILE A 85 -9.19 6.65 10.88
C ILE A 85 -9.99 6.06 12.05
N ASP A 86 -10.86 6.86 12.61
CA ASP A 86 -11.73 6.49 13.73
C ASP A 86 -13.19 6.42 13.26
N GLY A 87 -13.84 5.27 13.41
CA GLY A 87 -15.23 5.05 13.04
C GLY A 87 -16.11 4.75 14.24
N THR A 88 -17.35 5.28 14.25
CA THR A 88 -18.37 4.93 15.24
C THR A 88 -18.93 3.53 15.00
N GLY A 89 -18.97 3.07 13.73
CA GLY A 89 -19.44 1.75 13.32
C GLY A 89 -18.34 0.75 13.03
N GLU A 90 -18.73 -0.46 12.61
CA GLU A 90 -17.81 -1.54 12.27
C GLU A 90 -17.36 -1.52 10.81
N LEU A 91 -17.97 -0.71 9.96
CA LEU A 91 -17.77 -0.68 8.52
C LEU A 91 -17.09 0.62 8.08
N TYR A 92 -16.62 0.63 6.83
CA TYR A 92 -16.12 1.78 6.06
C TYR A 92 -14.73 2.33 6.44
N THR A 93 -14.23 2.16 7.65
CA THR A 93 -12.90 2.65 8.05
C THR A 93 -11.79 2.11 7.13
N LYS A 94 -11.80 0.80 6.84
CA LYS A 94 -10.83 0.16 5.94
C LYS A 94 -11.01 0.62 4.48
N GLN A 95 -12.25 0.75 4.03
CA GLN A 95 -12.55 1.24 2.67
C GLN A 95 -12.04 2.66 2.48
N LEU A 96 -12.35 3.56 3.42
CA LEU A 96 -11.83 4.92 3.39
C LEU A 96 -10.30 4.94 3.41
N GLY A 97 -9.68 4.12 4.26
CA GLY A 97 -8.22 3.99 4.33
C GLY A 97 -7.59 3.59 3.01
N ARG A 98 -8.17 2.62 2.29
CA ARG A 98 -7.70 2.20 0.96
C ARG A 98 -7.83 3.33 -0.07
N ASN A 99 -8.98 3.99 -0.12
CA ASN A 99 -9.23 5.13 -1.00
C ASN A 99 -8.23 6.27 -0.75
N LEU A 100 -8.02 6.62 0.53
CA LEU A 100 -7.09 7.66 0.93
C LEU A 100 -5.65 7.34 0.54
N ILE A 101 -5.18 6.12 0.80
CA ILE A 101 -3.83 5.67 0.47
C ILE A 101 -3.59 5.72 -1.04
N PHE A 102 -4.54 5.25 -1.84
CA PHE A 102 -4.46 5.31 -3.30
C PHE A 102 -4.44 6.76 -3.80
N ALA A 103 -5.35 7.60 -3.31
CA ALA A 103 -5.39 9.02 -3.68
C ALA A 103 -4.10 9.76 -3.28
N ALA A 104 -3.59 9.54 -2.07
CA ALA A 104 -2.35 10.15 -1.59
C ALA A 104 -1.13 9.69 -2.40
N ASN A 105 -1.03 8.40 -2.74
CA ASN A 105 0.04 7.87 -3.56
C ASN A 105 0.06 8.50 -4.95
N ASN A 106 -1.11 8.61 -5.60
CA ASN A 106 -1.27 9.27 -6.89
C ASN A 106 -0.98 10.79 -6.83
N ALA A 107 -1.23 11.42 -5.67
CA ALA A 107 -0.88 12.82 -5.42
C ALA A 107 0.62 13.05 -5.14
N GLY A 108 1.44 12.02 -5.20
CA GLY A 108 2.91 12.11 -5.09
C GLY A 108 3.48 11.76 -3.71
N ALA A 109 2.69 11.16 -2.84
CA ALA A 109 3.16 10.76 -1.51
C ALA A 109 3.96 9.46 -1.50
N TRP A 110 4.96 9.41 -0.64
CA TRP A 110 5.54 8.20 -0.09
C TRP A 110 4.68 7.67 1.05
N LEU A 111 4.49 6.35 1.08
CA LEU A 111 3.84 5.69 2.21
C LEU A 111 4.73 4.58 2.75
N MET A 112 5.00 4.63 4.04
CA MET A 112 5.66 3.52 4.71
C MET A 112 4.77 2.28 4.72
N GLY A 113 5.32 1.10 4.92
CA GLY A 113 4.52 -0.10 5.13
C GLY A 113 3.58 0.04 6.34
N LYS A 114 2.32 -0.40 6.23
CA LYS A 114 1.27 -0.24 7.25
C LYS A 114 1.09 1.22 7.69
N PRO A 115 0.80 2.16 6.78
CA PRO A 115 0.67 3.58 7.08
C PRO A 115 -0.68 3.94 7.71
N LEU A 116 -1.58 2.98 7.89
CA LEU A 116 -2.93 3.16 8.40
C LEU A 116 -3.09 2.52 9.79
N LEU A 117 -3.55 3.31 10.74
CA LEU A 117 -4.20 2.85 11.97
C LEU A 117 -5.69 3.16 11.88
N GLU A 118 -6.53 2.15 12.00
CA GLU A 118 -7.98 2.32 12.07
C GLU A 118 -8.52 1.79 13.39
N ALA A 119 -9.57 2.44 13.90
CA ALA A 119 -10.36 1.96 15.02
C ALA A 119 -11.82 1.91 14.59
N THR A 120 -12.43 0.72 14.62
CA THR A 120 -13.87 0.53 14.44
C THR A 120 -14.64 0.85 15.73
N GLY A 121 -15.96 0.89 15.69
CA GLY A 121 -16.79 1.19 16.85
C GLY A 121 -16.46 0.34 18.07
N SER A 122 -16.37 -0.97 17.90
CA SER A 122 -16.00 -1.93 18.96
C SER A 122 -14.50 -2.02 19.22
N MET A 123 -13.65 -1.48 18.36
CA MET A 123 -12.19 -1.65 18.37
C MET A 123 -11.71 -3.11 18.36
N GLN A 124 -12.55 -4.08 17.93
CA GLN A 124 -12.14 -5.49 17.82
C GLN A 124 -10.98 -5.69 16.84
N ASN A 125 -10.87 -4.84 15.83
CA ASN A 125 -9.75 -4.83 14.90
C ASN A 125 -8.39 -4.55 15.55
N LEU A 126 -8.34 -4.00 16.77
CA LEU A 126 -7.14 -3.78 17.55
C LEU A 126 -6.79 -4.94 18.50
N THR A 127 -7.68 -5.94 18.66
CA THR A 127 -7.57 -7.00 19.66
C THR A 127 -6.23 -7.77 19.62
N ILE A 128 -5.71 -8.08 18.41
CA ILE A 128 -4.44 -8.84 18.29
C ILE A 128 -3.27 -7.99 18.81
N ARG A 129 -3.24 -6.70 18.48
CA ARG A 129 -2.20 -5.78 18.96
C ARG A 129 -2.31 -5.54 20.47
N ALA A 130 -3.53 -5.33 20.96
CA ALA A 130 -3.83 -5.16 22.38
C ALA A 130 -3.40 -6.37 23.23
N ARG A 131 -3.67 -7.59 22.75
CA ARG A 131 -3.23 -8.83 23.41
C ARG A 131 -1.71 -8.94 23.51
N ARG A 132 -0.97 -8.53 22.49
CA ARG A 132 0.50 -8.50 22.51
C ARG A 132 1.05 -7.50 23.55
N LEU A 133 0.31 -6.44 23.81
CA LEU A 133 0.65 -5.43 24.82
C LEU A 133 0.11 -5.80 26.22
N GLY A 134 -0.71 -6.84 26.35
CA GLY A 134 -1.32 -7.25 27.61
C GLY A 134 -2.40 -6.29 28.14
N ILE A 135 -3.07 -5.51 27.27
CA ILE A 135 -4.03 -4.47 27.64
C ILE A 135 -5.31 -4.56 26.82
N ALA A 136 -6.33 -3.77 27.18
CA ALA A 136 -7.58 -3.68 26.44
C ALA A 136 -7.40 -2.89 25.11
N PRO A 137 -8.24 -3.15 24.06
CA PRO A 137 -8.17 -2.43 22.79
C PRO A 137 -8.23 -0.90 22.92
N ALA A 138 -9.08 -0.38 23.80
CA ALA A 138 -9.21 1.07 24.04
C ALA A 138 -7.92 1.68 24.61
N GLN A 139 -7.20 0.96 25.45
CA GLN A 139 -5.91 1.39 26.01
C GLN A 139 -4.77 1.26 24.98
N ALA A 140 -4.87 0.28 24.07
CA ALA A 140 -3.89 0.09 23.02
C ALA A 140 -3.97 1.19 21.93
N TYR A 141 -5.15 1.75 21.67
CA TYR A 141 -5.36 2.68 20.57
C TYR A 141 -4.43 3.91 20.62
N PRO A 142 -4.33 4.68 21.71
CA PRO A 142 -3.40 5.81 21.78
C PRO A 142 -1.92 5.39 21.69
N ILE A 143 -1.55 4.21 22.21
CA ILE A 143 -0.19 3.68 22.08
C ILE A 143 0.15 3.39 20.63
N LEU A 144 -0.77 2.71 19.92
CA LEU A 144 -0.60 2.40 18.50
C LEU A 144 -0.59 3.65 17.61
N ALA A 145 -1.36 4.68 17.98
CA ALA A 145 -1.33 5.97 17.30
C ALA A 145 0.03 6.66 17.49
N ARG A 146 0.59 6.65 18.70
CA ARG A 146 1.95 7.16 18.96
C ARG A 146 3.01 6.39 18.17
N GLU A 147 2.94 5.05 18.14
CA GLU A 147 3.84 4.22 17.32
C GLU A 147 3.76 4.60 15.84
N LEU A 148 2.56 4.81 15.30
CA LEU A 148 2.37 5.23 13.90
C LEU A 148 3.01 6.58 13.63
N VAL A 149 2.80 7.56 14.51
CA VAL A 149 3.41 8.91 14.40
C VAL A 149 4.93 8.81 14.44
N GLN A 150 5.50 8.06 15.39
CA GLN A 150 6.95 7.87 15.48
C GLN A 150 7.52 7.20 14.23
N ARG A 151 6.86 6.18 13.70
CA ARG A 151 7.26 5.55 12.44
C ARG A 151 7.22 6.54 11.27
N LEU A 152 6.21 7.39 11.18
CA LEU A 152 6.12 8.44 10.17
C LEU A 152 7.25 9.46 10.29
N LEU A 153 7.58 9.88 11.50
CA LEU A 153 8.67 10.83 11.76
C LEU A 153 10.05 10.26 11.39
N HIS A 154 10.26 8.96 11.59
CA HIS A 154 11.53 8.30 11.28
C HIS A 154 11.58 7.72 9.85
N PHE A 155 10.45 7.63 9.16
CA PHE A 155 10.42 7.12 7.79
C PHE A 155 11.17 8.08 6.85
N SER A 156 12.21 7.57 6.21
CA SER A 156 13.01 8.30 5.23
C SER A 156 13.28 7.40 4.04
N PRO A 157 12.66 7.65 2.89
CA PRO A 157 13.05 6.98 1.65
C PRO A 157 14.52 7.27 1.34
N HIS A 158 15.29 6.22 1.09
CA HIS A 158 16.70 6.35 0.73
C HIS A 158 17.01 5.43 -0.45
N PRO A 159 18.02 5.80 -1.27
CA PRO A 159 18.46 4.95 -2.37
C PRO A 159 18.96 3.60 -1.89
N LEU A 160 18.70 2.56 -2.67
CA LEU A 160 19.11 1.19 -2.43
C LEU A 160 20.47 0.91 -3.12
N GLN A 161 21.30 0.12 -2.47
CA GLN A 161 22.57 -0.32 -3.07
C GLN A 161 22.33 -1.56 -3.94
N SER A 162 22.63 -1.46 -5.25
CA SER A 162 22.45 -2.56 -6.21
C SER A 162 21.12 -3.33 -6.05
N PRO A 163 19.96 -2.65 -6.14
CA PRO A 163 18.67 -3.24 -5.81
C PRO A 163 18.30 -4.38 -6.75
N LYS A 164 17.55 -5.34 -6.20
CA LYS A 164 16.96 -6.45 -6.96
C LYS A 164 15.48 -6.20 -7.12
N LEU A 165 15.01 -6.19 -8.37
CA LEU A 165 13.60 -6.11 -8.72
C LEU A 165 13.06 -7.50 -9.04
N LEU A 166 11.99 -7.89 -8.37
CA LEU A 166 11.21 -9.07 -8.71
C LEU A 166 9.93 -8.65 -9.44
N MET A 167 9.82 -9.02 -10.71
CA MET A 167 8.58 -8.89 -11.49
C MET A 167 7.73 -10.15 -11.31
N LEU A 168 6.55 -9.99 -10.68
CA LEU A 168 5.59 -11.07 -10.43
C LEU A 168 4.40 -10.96 -11.36
N HIS A 169 4.03 -12.06 -12.03
CA HIS A 169 2.86 -12.11 -12.90
C HIS A 169 2.15 -13.48 -12.87
N ALA A 170 0.84 -13.45 -13.19
CA ALA A 170 0.05 -14.65 -13.43
C ALA A 170 -0.46 -14.68 -14.88
N SER A 171 0.30 -14.09 -15.80
CA SER A 171 -0.13 -13.77 -17.15
C SER A 171 0.16 -14.89 -18.15
N ASN A 172 -0.64 -14.97 -19.22
CA ASN A 172 -0.31 -15.75 -20.41
C ASN A 172 0.74 -14.99 -21.23
N GLN A 173 1.87 -15.63 -21.54
CA GLN A 173 2.98 -14.99 -22.22
C GLN A 173 2.65 -14.46 -23.62
N THR A 174 1.68 -15.07 -24.30
CA THR A 174 1.36 -14.72 -25.70
C THR A 174 0.35 -13.58 -25.85
N THR A 175 -0.47 -13.31 -24.84
CA THR A 175 -1.62 -12.39 -24.97
C THR A 175 -1.70 -11.33 -23.89
N SER A 176 -0.73 -11.26 -22.98
CA SER A 176 -0.84 -10.41 -21.80
C SER A 176 -0.37 -8.98 -22.03
N ASN A 177 -1.29 -8.03 -21.99
CA ASN A 177 -0.98 -6.60 -21.99
C ASN A 177 -0.09 -6.18 -20.81
N THR A 178 -0.36 -6.71 -19.61
CA THR A 178 0.45 -6.37 -18.43
C THR A 178 1.89 -6.88 -18.55
N LEU A 179 2.10 -8.07 -19.13
CA LEU A 179 3.46 -8.62 -19.31
C LEU A 179 4.27 -7.83 -20.33
N VAL A 180 3.64 -7.42 -21.44
CA VAL A 180 4.30 -6.56 -22.45
C VAL A 180 4.76 -5.24 -21.82
N LEU A 181 3.90 -4.61 -21.02
CA LEU A 181 4.26 -3.38 -20.29
C LEU A 181 5.36 -3.61 -19.25
N GLY A 182 5.26 -4.70 -18.48
CA GLY A 182 6.29 -5.05 -17.48
C GLY A 182 7.66 -5.28 -18.12
N ASN A 183 7.71 -6.00 -19.23
CA ASN A 183 8.94 -6.19 -19.99
C ASN A 183 9.49 -4.86 -20.50
N ALA A 184 8.65 -4.00 -21.09
CA ALA A 184 9.07 -2.69 -21.58
C ALA A 184 9.64 -1.78 -20.48
N VAL A 185 9.14 -1.87 -19.25
CA VAL A 185 9.72 -1.19 -18.08
C VAL A 185 11.07 -1.81 -17.73
N CYS A 186 11.13 -3.14 -17.60
CA CYS A 186 12.34 -3.84 -17.18
C CYS A 186 13.51 -3.69 -18.18
N GLU A 187 13.23 -3.71 -19.49
CA GLU A 187 14.23 -3.54 -20.55
C GLU A 187 14.91 -2.15 -20.53
N LYS A 188 14.22 -1.13 -20.00
CA LYS A 188 14.75 0.23 -19.88
C LYS A 188 15.47 0.50 -18.56
N LEU A 189 15.45 -0.44 -17.60
CA LEU A 189 16.14 -0.27 -16.33
C LEU A 189 17.66 -0.29 -16.50
N PRO A 190 18.40 0.49 -15.70
CA PRO A 190 19.86 0.47 -15.75
C PRO A 190 20.41 -0.88 -15.25
N PRO A 191 21.60 -1.29 -15.74
CA PRO A 191 22.25 -2.56 -15.33
C PRO A 191 22.54 -2.69 -13.82
N SER A 192 22.50 -1.57 -13.09
CA SER A 192 22.65 -1.55 -11.62
C SER A 192 21.45 -2.19 -10.89
N ILE A 193 20.34 -2.42 -11.58
CA ILE A 193 19.16 -3.07 -11.02
C ILE A 193 19.04 -4.48 -11.60
N ALA A 194 19.26 -5.49 -10.76
CA ALA A 194 19.08 -6.88 -11.16
C ALA A 194 17.58 -7.22 -11.26
N VAL A 195 17.13 -7.72 -12.40
CA VAL A 195 15.72 -8.07 -12.63
C VAL A 195 15.56 -9.59 -12.61
N GLN A 196 14.63 -10.07 -11.79
CA GLN A 196 14.15 -11.45 -11.79
C GLN A 196 12.67 -11.46 -12.17
N THR A 197 12.25 -12.38 -13.03
CA THR A 197 10.84 -12.57 -13.36
C THR A 197 10.34 -13.89 -12.81
N LEU A 198 9.19 -13.89 -12.15
CA LEU A 198 8.55 -15.08 -11.62
C LEU A 198 7.08 -15.14 -12.04
N SER A 199 6.72 -16.23 -12.74
CA SER A 199 5.32 -16.50 -13.09
C SER A 199 4.67 -17.36 -12.00
N VAL A 200 3.52 -16.87 -11.50
CA VAL A 200 2.67 -17.64 -10.57
C VAL A 200 1.46 -18.27 -11.29
N ARG A 201 1.51 -18.31 -12.61
CA ARG A 201 0.53 -19.03 -13.43
C ARG A 201 0.93 -20.49 -13.58
N ASN A 202 0.76 -21.23 -12.51
CA ASN A 202 0.95 -22.66 -12.52
C ASN A 202 -0.17 -23.33 -11.72
N GLY A 203 -0.50 -24.55 -12.03
CA GLY A 203 -1.50 -25.33 -11.30
C GLY A 203 -1.08 -25.70 -9.87
N THR A 204 0.12 -25.29 -9.42
CA THR A 204 0.69 -25.65 -8.12
C THR A 204 0.56 -24.56 -7.07
N LEU A 205 0.21 -23.33 -7.45
CA LEU A 205 -0.03 -22.24 -6.51
C LEU A 205 -1.46 -22.35 -5.94
N HIS A 206 -1.59 -22.95 -4.78
CA HIS A 206 -2.86 -23.07 -4.07
C HIS A 206 -3.09 -21.88 -3.14
N ASP A 207 -4.36 -21.48 -2.97
CA ASP A 207 -4.77 -20.45 -2.01
C ASP A 207 -4.54 -20.89 -0.56
N CYS A 208 -4.67 -19.92 0.35
CA CYS A 208 -4.59 -20.14 1.80
C CYS A 208 -5.74 -21.06 2.25
N LYS A 209 -5.39 -22.09 3.01
CA LYS A 209 -6.37 -23.09 3.52
C LYS A 209 -7.05 -22.67 4.83
N GLY A 210 -6.74 -21.47 5.37
CA GLY A 210 -7.37 -20.98 6.58
C GLY A 210 -6.98 -21.76 7.86
N CYS A 211 -5.70 -22.04 8.04
CA CYS A 211 -5.19 -22.67 9.26
C CYS A 211 -5.58 -21.87 10.51
N SER A 212 -5.68 -22.55 11.66
CA SER A 212 -5.77 -21.86 12.95
C SER A 212 -4.57 -20.93 13.13
N TYR A 213 -4.76 -19.82 13.87
CA TYR A 213 -3.69 -18.85 14.12
C TYR A 213 -2.42 -19.49 14.70
N LYS A 214 -2.56 -20.45 15.62
CA LYS A 214 -1.42 -21.16 16.22
C LYS A 214 -0.58 -21.91 15.19
N VAL A 215 -1.23 -22.66 14.30
CA VAL A 215 -0.55 -23.38 13.22
C VAL A 215 0.11 -22.42 12.24
N CYS A 216 -0.61 -21.37 11.82
CA CYS A 216 -0.05 -20.38 10.92
C CYS A 216 1.16 -19.66 11.53
N ALA A 217 1.07 -19.25 12.80
CA ALA A 217 2.15 -18.56 13.50
C ALA A 217 3.40 -19.46 13.66
N HIS A 218 3.23 -20.74 14.01
CA HIS A 218 4.33 -21.69 14.14
C HIS A 218 5.18 -21.82 12.87
N PHE A 219 4.53 -21.99 11.70
CA PHE A 219 5.27 -22.05 10.44
C PHE A 219 5.81 -20.68 10.01
N ALA A 220 5.10 -19.61 10.33
CA ALA A 220 5.52 -18.25 10.02
C ALA A 220 6.80 -17.84 10.79
N GLU A 221 7.00 -18.31 12.03
CA GLU A 221 8.25 -18.12 12.79
C GLU A 221 9.46 -18.68 12.04
N GLN A 222 9.26 -19.71 11.21
CA GLN A 222 10.27 -20.33 10.37
C GLN A 222 10.32 -19.71 8.95
N GLY A 223 9.57 -18.62 8.67
CA GLY A 223 9.44 -18.02 7.33
C GLY A 223 8.78 -18.96 6.31
N SER A 224 7.93 -19.88 6.76
CA SER A 224 7.36 -20.95 5.95
C SER A 224 5.82 -21.02 6.07
N CYS A 225 5.21 -21.91 5.31
CA CYS A 225 3.78 -22.22 5.35
C CYS A 225 3.59 -23.74 5.35
N PHE A 226 2.70 -24.25 6.22
CA PHE A 226 2.42 -25.69 6.35
C PHE A 226 2.17 -26.41 5.00
N TYR A 227 1.54 -25.72 4.08
CA TYR A 227 1.16 -26.32 2.77
C TYR A 227 2.28 -26.27 1.72
N GLY A 228 3.50 -25.82 2.05
CA GLY A 228 4.66 -25.92 1.17
C GLY A 228 4.42 -25.47 -0.29
N GLY A 229 5.01 -26.24 -1.21
CA GLY A 229 4.87 -26.10 -2.66
C GLY A 229 5.52 -24.82 -3.20
N ALA A 230 5.23 -24.48 -4.45
CA ALA A 230 5.84 -23.33 -5.16
C ALA A 230 5.84 -22.02 -4.36
N MET A 231 4.87 -21.83 -3.46
CA MET A 231 4.84 -20.64 -2.61
C MET A 231 6.04 -20.57 -1.65
N VAL A 232 6.42 -21.69 -1.05
CA VAL A 232 7.52 -21.77 -0.09
C VAL A 232 8.86 -22.00 -0.79
N GLU A 233 8.86 -22.79 -1.85
CA GLU A 233 10.07 -23.21 -2.56
C GLU A 233 10.60 -22.14 -3.52
N ASP A 234 9.69 -21.40 -4.19
CA ASP A 234 10.06 -20.43 -5.23
C ASP A 234 9.72 -19.00 -4.85
N VAL A 235 8.45 -18.73 -4.43
CA VAL A 235 7.93 -17.37 -4.27
C VAL A 235 8.53 -16.67 -3.05
N TYR A 236 8.57 -17.34 -1.89
CA TYR A 236 9.12 -16.72 -0.67
C TYR A 236 10.59 -16.35 -0.82
N PRO A 237 11.49 -17.25 -1.30
CA PRO A 237 12.90 -16.91 -1.53
C PRO A 237 13.07 -15.75 -2.52
N ALA A 238 12.28 -15.73 -3.62
CA ALA A 238 12.35 -14.66 -4.60
C ALA A 238 11.94 -13.31 -4.00
N ILE A 239 10.84 -13.25 -3.23
CA ILE A 239 10.40 -12.02 -2.55
C ILE A 239 11.41 -11.60 -1.48
N LEU A 240 11.91 -12.54 -0.68
CA LEU A 240 12.84 -12.22 0.41
C LEU A 240 14.18 -11.68 -0.09
N SER A 241 14.67 -12.21 -1.23
CA SER A 241 15.92 -11.76 -1.86
C SER A 241 15.77 -10.48 -2.69
N SER A 242 14.57 -9.98 -2.94
CA SER A 242 14.31 -8.75 -3.69
C SER A 242 14.12 -7.55 -2.78
N ASP A 243 14.40 -6.35 -3.29
CA ASP A 243 14.16 -5.06 -2.63
C ASP A 243 12.89 -4.40 -3.17
N ILE A 244 12.62 -4.62 -4.46
CA ILE A 244 11.51 -4.03 -5.21
C ILE A 244 10.64 -5.14 -5.77
N LEU A 245 9.35 -5.05 -5.54
CA LEU A 245 8.34 -5.93 -6.11
C LEU A 245 7.53 -5.16 -7.16
N LEU A 246 7.56 -5.63 -8.41
CA LEU A 246 6.71 -5.15 -9.50
C LEU A 246 5.64 -6.20 -9.78
N VAL A 247 4.38 -5.90 -9.44
CA VAL A 247 3.26 -6.83 -9.63
C VAL A 247 2.47 -6.48 -10.88
N LEU A 248 2.34 -7.44 -11.80
CA LEU A 248 1.55 -7.30 -13.00
C LEU A 248 0.14 -7.83 -12.76
N CYS A 249 -0.85 -6.93 -12.78
CA CYS A 249 -2.19 -7.19 -12.30
C CYS A 249 -3.25 -6.91 -13.38
N PRO A 250 -3.58 -7.88 -14.23
CA PRO A 250 -4.71 -7.72 -15.14
C PRO A 250 -6.02 -7.64 -14.35
N ASN A 251 -6.94 -6.78 -14.82
CA ASN A 251 -8.28 -6.67 -14.26
C ASN A 251 -9.16 -7.81 -14.75
N TYR A 252 -9.69 -8.61 -13.82
CA TYR A 252 -10.71 -9.61 -14.07
C TYR A 252 -11.91 -9.34 -13.15
N ASN A 253 -13.01 -8.82 -13.72
CA ASN A 253 -14.22 -8.49 -12.97
C ASN A 253 -13.94 -7.52 -11.78
N ASP A 254 -13.20 -6.48 -12.04
CA ASP A 254 -12.79 -5.45 -11.05
C ASP A 254 -12.08 -6.00 -9.81
N ALA A 255 -11.33 -7.11 -9.99
CA ALA A 255 -10.62 -7.79 -8.94
C ALA A 255 -9.23 -8.27 -9.38
N ILE A 256 -8.36 -8.46 -8.39
CA ILE A 256 -7.06 -9.12 -8.56
C ILE A 256 -7.30 -10.58 -8.96
N GLY A 257 -6.60 -11.06 -10.00
CA GLY A 257 -6.70 -12.42 -10.47
C GLY A 257 -6.39 -13.46 -9.39
N ALA A 258 -7.06 -14.63 -9.46
CA ALA A 258 -7.06 -15.66 -8.42
C ALA A 258 -5.64 -16.08 -7.96
N ASN A 259 -4.70 -16.30 -8.88
CA ASN A 259 -3.35 -16.74 -8.53
C ASN A 259 -2.57 -15.65 -7.76
N LEU A 260 -2.72 -14.39 -8.14
CA LEU A 260 -2.11 -13.26 -7.41
C LEU A 260 -2.76 -13.11 -6.02
N MET A 261 -4.07 -13.32 -5.92
CA MET A 261 -4.76 -13.28 -4.63
C MET A 261 -4.32 -14.45 -3.73
N ALA A 262 -4.15 -15.64 -4.28
CA ALA A 262 -3.61 -16.79 -3.55
C ALA A 262 -2.21 -16.53 -3.01
N LEU A 263 -1.35 -15.92 -3.83
CA LEU A 263 -0.03 -15.44 -3.40
C LEU A 263 -0.15 -14.46 -2.24
N ILE A 264 -0.95 -13.39 -2.40
CA ILE A 264 -1.14 -12.35 -1.37
C ILE A 264 -1.65 -12.94 -0.06
N ASN A 265 -2.63 -13.85 -0.11
CA ASN A 265 -3.18 -14.51 1.07
C ASN A 265 -2.10 -15.28 1.83
N ARG A 266 -1.23 -15.99 1.13
CA ARG A 266 -0.16 -16.80 1.73
C ARG A 266 1.06 -15.99 2.21
N LEU A 267 1.26 -14.75 1.74
CA LEU A 267 2.29 -13.86 2.29
C LEU A 267 2.10 -13.52 3.77
N THR A 268 0.96 -13.88 4.37
CA THR A 268 0.71 -13.65 5.80
C THR A 268 1.81 -14.25 6.68
N SER A 269 2.36 -15.40 6.32
CA SER A 269 3.44 -16.03 7.08
C SER A 269 4.72 -15.18 7.14
N LEU A 270 5.06 -14.44 6.10
CA LEU A 270 6.24 -13.56 6.08
C LEU A 270 6.03 -12.27 6.89
N THR A 271 4.78 -11.93 7.25
CA THR A 271 4.49 -10.70 8.01
C THR A 271 4.68 -10.83 9.51
N VAL A 272 4.75 -12.05 10.03
CA VAL A 272 4.90 -12.30 11.48
C VAL A 272 6.26 -11.79 11.98
N ASN A 273 7.31 -12.01 11.21
CA ASN A 273 8.69 -11.60 11.51
C ASN A 273 9.11 -10.30 10.81
N ASN A 274 8.15 -9.52 10.31
CA ASN A 274 8.40 -8.27 9.57
C ASN A 274 9.34 -8.42 8.36
N LEU A 275 9.43 -9.60 7.75
CA LEU A 275 10.34 -9.90 6.65
C LEU A 275 10.08 -9.11 5.35
N LEU A 276 8.90 -8.47 5.25
CA LEU A 276 8.50 -7.66 4.10
C LEU A 276 8.69 -6.16 4.35
N GLU A 277 9.08 -5.76 5.56
CA GLU A 277 9.28 -4.37 5.91
C GLU A 277 10.48 -3.77 5.16
N GLY A 278 10.33 -2.55 4.67
CA GLY A 278 11.37 -1.87 3.88
C GLY A 278 11.37 -2.21 2.39
N LYS A 279 10.66 -3.26 1.95
CA LYS A 279 10.53 -3.59 0.52
C LYS A 279 9.55 -2.63 -0.17
N LEU A 280 9.87 -2.28 -1.42
CA LEU A 280 9.09 -1.33 -2.22
C LEU A 280 8.13 -2.05 -3.14
N LEU A 281 6.93 -1.49 -3.34
CA LEU A 281 5.91 -2.03 -4.23
C LEU A 281 5.66 -1.10 -5.42
N PHE A 282 5.66 -1.69 -6.60
CA PHE A 282 5.15 -1.13 -7.84
C PHE A 282 4.09 -2.04 -8.44
N GLY A 283 3.20 -1.47 -9.24
CA GLY A 283 2.14 -2.19 -9.91
C GLY A 283 1.94 -1.76 -11.36
N ILE A 284 1.55 -2.70 -12.21
CA ILE A 284 1.03 -2.43 -13.54
C ILE A 284 -0.35 -3.07 -13.64
N VAL A 285 -1.37 -2.26 -13.87
CA VAL A 285 -2.76 -2.69 -14.00
C VAL A 285 -3.24 -2.43 -15.41
N ALA A 286 -3.72 -3.47 -16.10
CA ALA A 286 -4.41 -3.33 -17.38
C ALA A 286 -5.87 -3.76 -17.22
N SER A 287 -6.79 -2.88 -17.58
CA SER A 287 -8.24 -3.11 -17.58
C SER A 287 -8.78 -3.09 -18.99
N GLY A 288 -9.70 -3.98 -19.31
CA GLY A 288 -10.33 -4.00 -20.64
C GLY A 288 -11.11 -2.71 -20.93
N TYR A 289 -11.77 -2.17 -19.90
CA TYR A 289 -12.62 -0.98 -20.02
C TYR A 289 -12.40 -0.01 -18.86
N SER A 290 -13.01 -0.28 -17.70
CA SER A 290 -12.92 0.55 -16.48
C SER A 290 -12.43 -0.29 -15.31
N GLY A 291 -12.39 0.28 -14.09
CA GLY A 291 -12.08 -0.46 -12.86
C GLY A 291 -10.59 -0.69 -12.59
N GLY A 292 -9.68 -0.10 -13.38
CA GLY A 292 -8.25 -0.20 -13.11
C GLY A 292 -7.84 0.41 -11.77
N ASP A 293 -8.51 1.44 -11.34
CA ASP A 293 -8.37 2.07 -10.02
C ASP A 293 -8.81 1.13 -8.90
N LEU A 294 -9.92 0.37 -9.07
CA LEU A 294 -10.38 -0.60 -8.08
C LEU A 294 -9.35 -1.71 -7.86
N VAL A 295 -8.75 -2.23 -8.93
CA VAL A 295 -7.71 -3.25 -8.85
C VAL A 295 -6.44 -2.69 -8.21
N ALA A 296 -6.02 -1.47 -8.56
CA ALA A 296 -4.88 -0.81 -7.94
C ALA A 296 -5.12 -0.57 -6.43
N GLU A 297 -6.28 -0.07 -6.03
CA GLU A 297 -6.65 0.06 -4.61
C GLU A 297 -6.61 -1.28 -3.86
N GLN A 298 -7.07 -2.37 -4.49
CA GLN A 298 -6.99 -3.71 -3.91
C GLN A 298 -5.53 -4.14 -3.72
N LEU A 299 -4.69 -3.96 -4.74
CA LEU A 299 -3.28 -4.32 -4.72
C LEU A 299 -2.53 -3.55 -3.62
N LEU A 300 -2.66 -2.22 -3.60
CA LEU A 300 -2.01 -1.38 -2.59
C LEU A 300 -2.55 -1.66 -1.19
N GLY A 301 -3.86 -1.81 -1.04
CA GLY A 301 -4.48 -2.16 0.23
C GLY A 301 -4.01 -3.53 0.76
N ALA A 302 -3.92 -4.52 -0.11
CA ALA A 302 -3.47 -5.85 0.28
C ALA A 302 -1.98 -5.89 0.67
N LEU A 303 -1.11 -5.26 -0.10
CA LEU A 303 0.34 -5.36 0.08
C LEU A 303 0.91 -4.28 1.01
N CYS A 304 0.46 -3.04 0.94
CA CYS A 304 0.93 -1.97 1.81
C CYS A 304 0.28 -2.03 3.21
N LEU A 305 -1.07 -2.02 3.28
CA LEU A 305 -1.75 -1.96 4.58
C LEU A 305 -1.61 -3.26 5.38
N ASN A 306 -1.63 -4.42 4.70
CA ASN A 306 -1.66 -5.71 5.38
C ASN A 306 -0.29 -6.43 5.40
N LYS A 307 0.60 -6.17 4.42
CA LYS A 307 1.87 -6.90 4.27
C LYS A 307 3.11 -6.03 4.47
N ALA A 308 2.96 -4.74 4.74
CA ALA A 308 4.03 -3.80 5.08
C ALA A 308 4.98 -3.38 3.94
N PHE A 309 4.63 -3.59 2.66
CA PHE A 309 5.38 -2.97 1.57
C PHE A 309 5.23 -1.45 1.61
N ALA A 310 6.31 -0.73 1.39
CA ALA A 310 6.27 0.71 1.23
C ALA A 310 5.91 1.08 -0.22
N LEU A 311 5.25 2.23 -0.40
CA LEU A 311 4.82 2.72 -1.70
C LEU A 311 5.62 3.96 -2.09
N PRO A 312 6.45 3.91 -3.14
CA PRO A 312 6.95 5.10 -3.80
C PRO A 312 5.81 5.94 -4.41
N PRO A 313 5.99 7.24 -4.64
CA PRO A 313 4.98 8.09 -5.27
C PRO A 313 4.50 7.50 -6.60
N ARG A 314 3.19 7.52 -6.87
CA ARG A 314 2.62 7.03 -8.16
C ARG A 314 3.14 5.66 -8.57
N CYS A 315 3.18 4.73 -7.64
CA CYS A 315 3.79 3.41 -7.84
C CYS A 315 3.01 2.50 -8.80
N CYS A 316 1.82 2.89 -9.27
CA CYS A 316 1.01 2.10 -10.19
C CYS A 316 0.90 2.76 -11.56
N LEU A 317 1.25 2.01 -12.62
CA LEU A 317 0.88 2.33 -14.00
C LEU A 317 -0.48 1.69 -14.29
N LEU A 318 -1.44 2.51 -14.74
CA LEU A 318 -2.79 2.07 -15.10
C LEU A 318 -3.01 2.29 -16.59
N VAL A 319 -3.51 1.28 -17.29
CA VAL A 319 -3.84 1.37 -18.72
C VAL A 319 -5.18 0.69 -19.03
N THR A 320 -5.92 1.29 -19.96
CA THR A 320 -7.11 0.65 -20.53
C THR A 320 -6.71 -0.01 -21.84
N ALA A 321 -6.79 -1.35 -21.89
CA ALA A 321 -6.45 -2.16 -23.06
C ALA A 321 -7.10 -3.53 -22.95
N ASN A 322 -7.96 -3.88 -23.91
CA ASN A 322 -8.69 -5.14 -23.94
C ASN A 322 -7.95 -6.20 -24.75
N ASP A 323 -7.63 -5.89 -26.01
CA ASP A 323 -7.07 -6.86 -26.93
C ASP A 323 -5.56 -7.03 -26.76
N PRO A 324 -5.00 -8.21 -27.09
CA PRO A 324 -3.57 -8.44 -27.02
C PRO A 324 -2.75 -7.38 -27.79
N GLY A 325 -1.75 -6.81 -27.14
CA GLY A 325 -0.88 -5.76 -27.72
C GLY A 325 -1.46 -4.35 -27.72
N GLN A 326 -2.74 -4.17 -27.40
CA GLN A 326 -3.38 -2.85 -27.40
C GLN A 326 -2.78 -1.92 -26.35
N ALA A 327 -2.25 -2.43 -25.25
CA ALA A 327 -1.65 -1.61 -24.20
C ALA A 327 -0.52 -0.73 -24.70
N MET A 328 0.30 -1.22 -25.64
CA MET A 328 1.42 -0.45 -26.20
C MET A 328 0.97 0.64 -27.19
N GLN A 329 -0.31 0.61 -27.61
CA GLN A 329 -0.91 1.60 -28.49
C GLN A 329 -1.73 2.64 -27.71
N ALA A 330 -1.88 2.48 -26.39
CA ALA A 330 -2.65 3.40 -25.57
C ALA A 330 -2.03 4.80 -25.57
N PRO A 331 -2.86 5.87 -25.62
CA PRO A 331 -2.36 7.24 -25.61
C PRO A 331 -1.46 7.53 -24.41
N GLY A 332 -0.27 8.05 -24.67
CA GLY A 332 0.69 8.42 -23.60
C GLY A 332 1.39 7.26 -22.89
N ILE A 333 1.20 6.01 -23.31
CA ILE A 333 1.75 4.83 -22.61
C ILE A 333 3.27 4.86 -22.53
N HIS A 334 3.96 5.29 -23.60
CA HIS A 334 5.42 5.37 -23.58
C HIS A 334 5.93 6.35 -22.53
N ALA A 335 5.28 7.50 -22.38
CA ALA A 335 5.62 8.47 -21.33
C ALA A 335 5.36 7.91 -19.92
N GLN A 336 4.31 7.11 -19.73
CA GLN A 336 4.02 6.45 -18.47
C GLN A 336 5.06 5.35 -18.15
N ILE A 337 5.47 4.56 -19.14
CA ILE A 337 6.54 3.57 -19.02
C ILE A 337 7.85 4.28 -18.64
N ASP A 338 8.21 5.35 -19.32
CA ASP A 338 9.42 6.12 -19.05
C ASP A 338 9.40 6.72 -17.63
N ALA A 339 8.27 7.26 -17.20
CA ALA A 339 8.10 7.81 -15.86
C ALA A 339 8.25 6.73 -14.77
N LEU A 340 7.62 5.57 -14.94
CA LEU A 340 7.73 4.45 -13.98
C LEU A 340 9.17 3.90 -13.96
N THR A 341 9.79 3.74 -15.12
CA THR A 341 11.19 3.29 -15.24
C THR A 341 12.15 4.27 -14.56
N ALA A 342 12.01 5.57 -14.83
CA ALA A 342 12.84 6.61 -14.22
C ALA A 342 12.68 6.62 -12.69
N GLN A 343 11.48 6.41 -12.20
CA GLN A 343 11.19 6.35 -10.77
C GLN A 343 11.86 5.13 -10.11
N ILE A 344 11.79 3.95 -10.74
CA ILE A 344 12.47 2.75 -10.25
C ILE A 344 14.00 2.95 -10.31
N ALA A 345 14.51 3.50 -11.42
CA ALA A 345 15.93 3.76 -11.59
C ALA A 345 16.49 4.75 -10.54
N ALA A 346 15.71 5.76 -10.15
CA ALA A 346 16.09 6.73 -9.12
C ALA A 346 16.22 6.12 -7.70
N LEU A 347 15.75 4.89 -7.48
CA LEU A 347 15.93 4.16 -6.23
C LEU A 347 17.30 3.48 -6.14
N ALA A 348 17.99 3.29 -7.24
CA ALA A 348 19.34 2.70 -7.25
C ALA A 348 20.41 3.79 -7.01
N LYS A 349 21.41 3.42 -6.21
CA LYS A 349 22.56 4.27 -5.92
C LYS A 349 23.79 3.71 -6.62
#